data_de5fa9c5828c5d403e52dda1115beee2
#
_entry.id   de5fa9c5828c5d403e52dda1115beee2
#
_cell.length_a   1.000
_cell.length_b   1.000
_cell.length_c   1.000
_cell.angle_alpha   90.00
_cell.angle_beta   90.00
_cell.angle_gamma   90.00
#
_symmetry.space_group_name_H-M   'P 1'
#
loop_
_entity.id
_entity.type
_entity.pdbx_description
1 polymer ?
#
loop_
_entity_poly.entity_id
_entity_poly.type
_entity_poly.pdbx_seq_one_letter_code
_entity_poly.pdbx_strand_id
1 'polypeptide(L)'
;MKSTFFIDGRPVGLGQPCYVIAEAGVNHNCDLALGKRLIETAQASGADAIKFQSYEAGKIVTRVAPRYWVEAQDPRGTQWDTFDRLDKLSAEDFRALLAHARKVGLTAFSTPFDDDAVDILAALDVPAFKIASADLTTTPLVEHAARVGRPMILSTGTCTLGEVEEALEACRRVGNEEVVLLHCTLKYPCPPEGINLRMMEHLMRAFPGVPVGLSDHSLGVAVPTAAVALGACMIEKHYTVDKTLLGSPDHHLSADPAEMRALVDSIRTVERALGKAEKGVEPLERKAFLYARRSVTSAVAIPRGTTIERKMLTYKRPGTGINPRFLDLVVGRVARVDIPVDTTITWEMV
;
A
#
# COMPACT_ATOMS: atom_id res chain seq x y z
N MET A 1 20.33 -2.10 -5.24
CA MET A 1 19.35 -1.17 -4.61
C MET A 1 19.21 -1.52 -3.14
N LYS A 2 18.93 -0.54 -2.28
CA LYS A 2 18.67 -0.73 -0.86
C LYS A 2 17.25 -1.24 -0.64
N SER A 3 17.08 -2.25 0.20
CA SER A 3 15.75 -2.79 0.56
C SER A 3 14.98 -1.87 1.52
N THR A 4 15.67 -0.95 2.19
CA THR A 4 15.11 0.06 3.09
C THR A 4 15.98 1.31 3.06
N PHE A 5 15.36 2.47 3.06
CA PHE A 5 16.00 3.79 3.10
C PHE A 5 15.08 4.78 3.82
N PHE A 6 15.44 6.06 3.88
CA PHE A 6 14.68 7.07 4.61
C PHE A 6 14.22 8.20 3.70
N ILE A 7 12.95 8.62 3.84
CA ILE A 7 12.41 9.85 3.28
C ILE A 7 12.05 10.76 4.45
N ASP A 8 12.73 11.88 4.57
CA ASP A 8 12.52 12.86 5.67
C ASP A 8 12.53 12.20 7.07
N GLY A 9 13.52 11.34 7.33
CA GLY A 9 13.67 10.61 8.60
C GLY A 9 12.71 9.43 8.81
N ARG A 10 11.80 9.15 7.88
CA ARG A 10 10.84 8.05 7.96
C ARG A 10 11.34 6.86 7.14
N PRO A 11 11.40 5.65 7.72
CA PRO A 11 11.86 4.47 6.99
C PRO A 11 10.85 4.05 5.93
N VAL A 12 11.33 3.71 4.74
CA VAL A 12 10.55 3.22 3.59
C VAL A 12 11.20 1.95 3.07
N GLY A 13 10.43 0.92 2.76
CA GLY A 13 10.95 -0.31 2.16
C GLY A 13 10.40 -1.58 2.79
N LEU A 14 11.12 -2.68 2.59
CA LEU A 14 10.68 -4.00 3.02
C LEU A 14 10.60 -4.09 4.55
N GLY A 15 9.45 -4.59 5.05
CA GLY A 15 9.23 -4.77 6.49
C GLY A 15 8.96 -3.48 7.26
N GLN A 16 8.87 -2.33 6.59
CA GLN A 16 8.49 -1.06 7.19
C GLN A 16 6.98 -0.81 7.03
N PRO A 17 6.37 0.04 7.87
CA PRO A 17 5.01 0.50 7.64
C PRO A 17 4.86 1.13 6.26
N CYS A 18 3.74 0.86 5.60
CA CYS A 18 3.46 1.39 4.27
C CYS A 18 3.45 2.93 4.28
N TYR A 19 4.20 3.52 3.38
CA TYR A 19 4.32 4.97 3.22
C TYR A 19 3.19 5.48 2.32
N VAL A 20 2.32 6.34 2.84
CA VAL A 20 1.13 6.83 2.13
C VAL A 20 1.34 8.25 1.63
N ILE A 21 1.29 8.43 0.30
CA ILE A 21 1.45 9.70 -0.39
C ILE A 21 0.09 10.20 -0.88
N ALA A 22 -0.32 11.37 -0.41
CA ALA A 22 -1.42 12.13 -0.97
C ALA A 22 -0.92 12.87 -2.22
N GLU A 23 -1.28 12.41 -3.42
CA GLU A 23 -0.93 13.06 -4.68
C GLU A 23 -1.86 14.23 -4.96
N ALA A 24 -1.47 15.43 -4.54
CA ALA A 24 -2.18 16.65 -4.89
C ALA A 24 -2.01 17.02 -6.37
N GLY A 25 -0.89 16.61 -6.99
CA GLY A 25 -0.62 16.89 -8.38
C GLY A 25 -0.75 18.38 -8.71
N VAL A 26 -1.71 18.70 -9.58
CA VAL A 26 -2.10 20.06 -9.95
C VAL A 26 -3.47 20.48 -9.38
N ASN A 27 -4.01 19.72 -8.42
CA ASN A 27 -5.29 20.01 -7.76
C ASN A 27 -5.28 21.30 -6.92
N HIS A 28 -4.15 21.97 -6.82
CA HIS A 28 -4.06 23.33 -6.31
C HIS A 28 -4.61 24.37 -7.29
N ASN A 29 -4.92 24.03 -8.55
CA ASN A 29 -5.45 24.94 -9.56
C ASN A 29 -4.65 26.24 -9.71
N CYS A 30 -3.34 26.21 -9.49
CA CYS A 30 -2.45 27.37 -9.44
C CYS A 30 -2.79 28.39 -8.33
N ASP A 31 -3.56 27.99 -7.32
CA ASP A 31 -3.89 28.80 -6.14
C ASP A 31 -3.07 28.34 -4.93
N LEU A 32 -2.20 29.21 -4.45
CA LEU A 32 -1.33 28.95 -3.29
C LEU A 32 -2.12 28.67 -2.01
N ALA A 33 -3.28 29.33 -1.83
CA ALA A 33 -4.14 29.11 -0.65
C ALA A 33 -4.78 27.72 -0.69
N LEU A 34 -5.25 27.28 -1.87
CA LEU A 34 -5.75 25.92 -2.07
C LEU A 34 -4.63 24.89 -1.89
N GLY A 35 -3.42 25.17 -2.39
CA GLY A 35 -2.24 24.31 -2.16
C GLY A 35 -1.93 24.11 -0.68
N LYS A 36 -1.96 25.17 0.12
CA LYS A 36 -1.79 25.09 1.59
C LYS A 36 -2.91 24.30 2.26
N ARG A 37 -4.14 24.48 1.83
CA ARG A 37 -5.29 23.72 2.35
C ARG A 37 -5.16 22.23 2.03
N LEU A 38 -4.69 21.85 0.83
CA LEU A 38 -4.39 20.47 0.46
C LEU A 38 -3.37 19.87 1.44
N ILE A 39 -2.30 20.59 1.78
CA ILE A 39 -1.28 20.16 2.75
C ILE A 39 -1.91 19.91 4.13
N GLU A 40 -2.65 20.88 4.67
CA GLU A 40 -3.26 20.79 6.00
C GLU A 40 -4.23 19.62 6.11
N THR A 41 -5.09 19.43 5.10
CA THR A 41 -6.08 18.36 5.10
C THR A 41 -5.48 16.99 4.84
N ALA A 42 -4.41 16.87 4.05
CA ALA A 42 -3.66 15.64 3.88
C ALA A 42 -2.98 15.22 5.19
N GLN A 43 -2.34 16.16 5.90
CA GLN A 43 -1.76 15.92 7.22
C GLN A 43 -2.83 15.46 8.22
N ALA A 44 -3.96 16.16 8.29
CA ALA A 44 -5.06 15.80 9.17
C ALA A 44 -5.67 14.43 8.82
N SER A 45 -5.60 13.99 7.57
CA SER A 45 -6.03 12.64 7.13
C SER A 45 -5.04 11.54 7.46
N GLY A 46 -3.84 11.88 7.96
CA GLY A 46 -2.81 10.93 8.37
C GLY A 46 -1.93 10.41 7.24
N ALA A 47 -1.91 11.07 6.09
CA ALA A 47 -0.94 10.80 5.03
C ALA A 47 0.50 11.03 5.55
N ASP A 48 1.45 10.27 5.02
CA ASP A 48 2.87 10.39 5.38
C ASP A 48 3.56 11.50 4.59
N ALA A 49 3.06 11.77 3.38
CA ALA A 49 3.54 12.87 2.53
C ALA A 49 2.43 13.42 1.63
N ILE A 50 2.67 14.63 1.13
CA ILE A 50 1.94 15.21 0.00
C ILE A 50 2.90 15.41 -1.18
N LYS A 51 2.41 15.15 -2.41
CA LYS A 51 3.18 15.32 -3.63
C LYS A 51 2.50 16.27 -4.59
N PHE A 52 3.30 17.09 -5.25
CA PHE A 52 2.89 18.01 -6.31
C PHE A 52 3.51 17.62 -7.65
N GLN A 53 3.28 18.41 -8.67
CA GLN A 53 3.87 18.29 -10.00
C GLN A 53 4.53 19.63 -10.39
N SER A 54 5.74 19.55 -10.94
CA SER A 54 6.54 20.72 -11.31
C SER A 54 6.96 20.60 -12.78
N TYR A 55 6.47 21.48 -13.63
CA TYR A 55 6.73 21.47 -15.07
C TYR A 55 6.44 22.82 -15.71
N GLU A 56 6.96 23.00 -16.92
CA GLU A 56 6.51 23.99 -17.90
C GLU A 56 5.94 23.25 -19.12
N ALA A 57 4.72 23.56 -19.55
CA ALA A 57 4.05 22.88 -20.67
C ALA A 57 4.91 22.81 -21.93
N GLY A 58 5.65 23.88 -22.23
CA GLY A 58 6.55 23.96 -23.38
C GLY A 58 7.74 23.03 -23.37
N LYS A 59 8.09 22.47 -22.22
CA LYS A 59 9.21 21.54 -22.05
C LYS A 59 8.78 20.07 -22.10
N ILE A 60 7.51 19.78 -21.85
CA ILE A 60 7.02 18.40 -21.70
C ILE A 60 6.10 17.91 -22.81
N VAL A 61 5.40 18.82 -23.53
CA VAL A 61 4.47 18.43 -24.60
C VAL A 61 4.56 19.33 -25.81
N THR A 62 4.32 18.75 -27.00
CA THR A 62 4.09 19.53 -28.21
C THR A 62 2.69 20.12 -28.21
N ARG A 63 2.49 21.25 -28.93
CA ARG A 63 1.19 21.93 -28.97
C ARG A 63 0.05 21.08 -29.56
N VAL A 64 0.37 20.02 -30.29
CA VAL A 64 -0.60 19.14 -30.95
C VAL A 64 -0.74 17.77 -30.29
N ALA A 65 -0.10 17.53 -29.18
CA ALA A 65 -0.14 16.23 -28.47
C ALA A 65 -1.59 15.91 -28.06
N PRO A 66 -2.18 14.79 -28.54
CA PRO A 66 -3.54 14.42 -28.18
C PRO A 66 -3.63 14.00 -26.70
N ARG A 67 -4.72 14.33 -26.04
CA ARG A 67 -5.00 13.81 -24.68
C ARG A 67 -5.26 12.31 -24.71
N TYR A 68 -4.79 11.60 -23.70
CA TYR A 68 -5.12 10.19 -23.46
C TYR A 68 -6.08 10.00 -22.26
N TRP A 69 -6.48 11.10 -21.62
CA TRP A 69 -7.54 11.16 -20.61
C TRP A 69 -8.75 11.94 -21.13
N VAL A 70 -9.87 11.83 -20.42
CA VAL A 70 -11.09 12.58 -20.75
C VAL A 70 -11.19 13.80 -19.86
N GLU A 71 -11.36 14.97 -20.47
CA GLU A 71 -11.64 16.22 -19.78
C GLU A 71 -13.01 16.72 -20.27
N ALA A 72 -14.04 16.58 -19.41
CA ALA A 72 -15.42 16.86 -19.78
C ALA A 72 -15.65 18.35 -20.14
N GLN A 73 -14.85 19.25 -19.58
CA GLN A 73 -14.96 20.70 -19.79
C GLN A 73 -14.34 21.16 -21.12
N ASP A 74 -13.43 20.37 -21.68
CA ASP A 74 -12.77 20.66 -22.94
C ASP A 74 -12.48 19.37 -23.71
N PRO A 75 -13.49 18.72 -24.31
CA PRO A 75 -13.34 17.41 -24.93
C PRO A 75 -12.49 17.39 -26.21
N ARG A 76 -12.14 18.54 -26.77
CA ARG A 76 -11.35 18.69 -28.01
C ARG A 76 -9.96 19.28 -27.77
N GLY A 77 -9.61 19.63 -26.55
CA GLY A 77 -8.32 20.21 -26.23
C GLY A 77 -7.16 19.21 -26.36
N THR A 78 -5.95 19.72 -26.42
CA THR A 78 -4.70 18.98 -26.45
C THR A 78 -4.13 18.81 -25.03
N GLN A 79 -3.09 17.99 -24.87
CA GLN A 79 -2.32 17.94 -23.61
C GLN A 79 -1.75 19.33 -23.25
N TRP A 80 -1.28 20.06 -24.29
CA TRP A 80 -0.78 21.43 -24.12
C TRP A 80 -1.81 22.33 -23.42
N ASP A 81 -3.05 22.34 -23.88
CA ASP A 81 -4.10 23.21 -23.32
C ASP A 81 -4.33 22.96 -21.83
N THR A 82 -4.22 21.71 -21.39
CA THR A 82 -4.33 21.36 -19.98
C THR A 82 -3.10 21.78 -19.18
N PHE A 83 -1.91 21.42 -19.66
CA PHE A 83 -0.67 21.72 -18.94
C PHE A 83 -0.36 23.21 -18.90
N ASP A 84 -0.52 23.96 -20.01
CA ASP A 84 -0.32 25.40 -20.04
C ASP A 84 -1.27 26.15 -19.08
N ARG A 85 -2.46 25.62 -18.83
CA ARG A 85 -3.39 26.20 -17.85
C ARG A 85 -2.95 25.99 -16.40
N LEU A 86 -2.22 24.90 -16.11
CA LEU A 86 -1.94 24.40 -14.78
C LEU A 86 -0.47 24.54 -14.34
N ASP A 87 0.40 25.12 -15.18
CA ASP A 87 1.84 25.32 -14.91
C ASP A 87 2.18 26.72 -14.34
N LYS A 88 1.23 27.39 -13.68
CA LYS A 88 1.38 28.80 -13.29
C LYS A 88 1.97 29.03 -11.89
N LEU A 89 2.26 27.98 -11.12
CA LEU A 89 2.99 28.16 -9.86
C LEU A 89 4.48 28.39 -10.12
N SER A 90 5.02 29.45 -9.53
CA SER A 90 6.43 29.77 -9.58
C SER A 90 7.27 28.93 -8.62
N ALA A 91 8.59 28.94 -8.78
CA ALA A 91 9.51 28.33 -7.81
C ALA A 91 9.34 28.92 -6.39
N GLU A 92 8.96 30.21 -6.28
CA GLU A 92 8.69 30.84 -4.99
C GLU A 92 7.40 30.31 -4.36
N ASP A 93 6.37 30.05 -5.16
CA ASP A 93 5.13 29.41 -4.67
C ASP A 93 5.40 27.99 -4.18
N PHE A 94 6.19 27.20 -4.90
CA PHE A 94 6.65 25.88 -4.44
C PHE A 94 7.45 25.97 -3.15
N ARG A 95 8.36 26.95 -3.01
CA ARG A 95 9.06 27.20 -1.76
C ARG A 95 8.10 27.46 -0.61
N ALA A 96 7.07 28.28 -0.85
CA ALA A 96 6.06 28.60 0.15
C ALA A 96 5.21 27.38 0.54
N LEU A 97 4.87 26.49 -0.41
CA LEU A 97 4.17 25.23 -0.15
C LEU A 97 5.03 24.27 0.69
N LEU A 98 6.30 24.07 0.31
CA LEU A 98 7.23 23.19 1.04
C LEU A 98 7.49 23.72 2.46
N ALA A 99 7.64 25.03 2.62
CA ALA A 99 7.79 25.65 3.94
C ALA A 99 6.53 25.48 4.79
N HIS A 100 5.33 25.58 4.18
CA HIS A 100 4.08 25.36 4.88
C HIS A 100 3.92 23.90 5.32
N ALA A 101 4.27 22.94 4.45
CA ALA A 101 4.26 21.52 4.78
C ALA A 101 5.17 21.19 5.97
N ARG A 102 6.41 21.71 5.96
CA ARG A 102 7.34 21.59 7.11
C ARG A 102 6.76 22.16 8.40
N LYS A 103 6.07 23.31 8.32
CA LYS A 103 5.43 23.95 9.49
C LYS A 103 4.31 23.08 10.10
N VAL A 104 3.52 22.37 9.28
CA VAL A 104 2.46 21.48 9.78
C VAL A 104 2.94 20.06 10.05
N GLY A 105 4.23 19.76 9.81
CA GLY A 105 4.82 18.45 10.07
C GLY A 105 4.45 17.38 9.04
N LEU A 106 4.24 17.77 7.77
CA LEU A 106 3.99 16.85 6.65
C LEU A 106 5.18 16.89 5.67
N THR A 107 5.70 15.73 5.30
CA THR A 107 6.69 15.62 4.21
C THR A 107 6.06 16.07 2.90
N ALA A 108 6.77 16.89 2.13
CA ALA A 108 6.31 17.35 0.82
C ALA A 108 7.43 17.30 -0.21
N PHE A 109 7.09 16.88 -1.42
CA PHE A 109 7.98 16.84 -2.58
C PHE A 109 7.17 16.95 -3.87
N SER A 110 7.83 16.85 -5.02
CA SER A 110 7.19 17.02 -6.31
C SER A 110 7.71 16.03 -7.34
N THR A 111 6.94 15.82 -8.40
CA THR A 111 7.37 15.16 -9.63
C THR A 111 7.95 16.22 -10.56
N PRO A 112 9.26 16.23 -10.87
CA PRO A 112 9.80 17.01 -11.96
C PRO A 112 9.49 16.32 -13.30
N PHE A 113 9.13 17.10 -14.30
CA PHE A 113 8.89 16.58 -15.66
C PHE A 113 9.93 17.08 -16.66
N ASP A 114 10.86 17.94 -16.24
CA ASP A 114 11.97 18.45 -17.03
C ASP A 114 13.20 18.70 -16.17
N ASP A 115 14.36 18.94 -16.80
CA ASP A 115 15.64 19.12 -16.12
C ASP A 115 15.66 20.36 -15.24
N ASP A 116 15.05 21.47 -15.67
CA ASP A 116 15.00 22.70 -14.87
C ASP A 116 14.15 22.50 -13.60
N ALA A 117 13.06 21.70 -13.72
CA ALA A 117 12.26 21.33 -12.56
C ALA A 117 13.05 20.47 -11.55
N VAL A 118 13.93 19.57 -12.02
CA VAL A 118 14.85 18.82 -11.15
C VAL A 118 15.78 19.80 -10.40
N ASP A 119 16.39 20.75 -11.10
CA ASP A 119 17.33 21.71 -10.50
C ASP A 119 16.64 22.62 -9.49
N ILE A 120 15.43 23.11 -9.80
CA ILE A 120 14.61 23.91 -8.88
C ILE A 120 14.29 23.13 -7.61
N LEU A 121 13.80 21.89 -7.75
CA LEU A 121 13.44 21.05 -6.61
C LEU A 121 14.67 20.65 -5.78
N ALA A 122 15.81 20.40 -6.42
CA ALA A 122 17.08 20.17 -5.72
C ALA A 122 17.50 21.40 -4.89
N ALA A 123 17.40 22.61 -5.45
CA ALA A 123 17.68 23.86 -4.76
C ALA A 123 16.68 24.16 -3.62
N LEU A 124 15.46 23.63 -3.68
CA LEU A 124 14.46 23.71 -2.63
C LEU A 124 14.62 22.61 -1.54
N ASP A 125 15.63 21.75 -1.69
CA ASP A 125 15.97 20.66 -0.75
C ASP A 125 14.79 19.72 -0.49
N VAL A 126 14.15 19.21 -1.57
CA VAL A 126 13.09 18.21 -1.45
C VAL A 126 13.67 16.88 -0.94
N PRO A 127 12.94 16.13 -0.07
CA PRO A 127 13.43 14.90 0.54
C PRO A 127 13.45 13.68 -0.40
N ALA A 128 12.75 13.74 -1.54
CA ALA A 128 12.68 12.66 -2.53
C ALA A 128 12.29 13.22 -3.91
N PHE A 129 12.61 12.47 -4.96
CA PHE A 129 12.14 12.73 -6.32
C PHE A 129 11.17 11.66 -6.78
N LYS A 130 10.07 12.06 -7.41
CA LYS A 130 9.15 11.16 -8.08
C LYS A 130 9.34 11.26 -9.59
N ILE A 131 9.41 10.13 -10.26
CA ILE A 131 9.35 10.06 -11.73
C ILE A 131 7.99 9.47 -12.11
N ALA A 132 7.26 10.19 -12.96
CA ALA A 132 5.98 9.74 -13.48
C ALA A 132 6.15 8.56 -14.45
N SER A 133 5.11 7.73 -14.59
CA SER A 133 5.15 6.56 -15.48
C SER A 133 5.48 6.93 -16.95
N ALA A 134 4.94 8.04 -17.43
CA ALA A 134 5.18 8.50 -18.81
C ALA A 134 6.65 8.89 -19.06
N ASP A 135 7.38 9.24 -18.00
CA ASP A 135 8.76 9.74 -18.09
C ASP A 135 9.80 8.71 -17.65
N LEU A 136 9.38 7.52 -17.22
CA LEU A 136 10.31 6.47 -16.78
C LEU A 136 11.31 6.08 -17.88
N THR A 137 10.88 6.09 -19.13
CA THR A 137 11.72 5.79 -20.30
C THR A 137 12.61 6.97 -20.71
N THR A 138 12.42 8.15 -20.11
CA THR A 138 13.29 9.31 -20.33
C THR A 138 14.51 9.18 -19.40
N THR A 139 15.35 8.18 -19.71
CA THR A 139 16.52 7.83 -18.87
C THR A 139 17.46 9.00 -18.55
N PRO A 140 17.67 10.01 -19.44
CA PRO A 140 18.45 11.21 -19.07
C PRO A 140 17.84 11.99 -17.91
N LEU A 141 16.50 12.18 -17.87
CA LEU A 141 15.81 12.85 -16.76
C LEU A 141 15.90 12.04 -15.48
N VAL A 142 15.72 10.70 -15.57
CA VAL A 142 15.86 9.79 -14.43
C VAL A 142 17.27 9.88 -13.84
N GLU A 143 18.29 9.86 -14.69
CA GLU A 143 19.70 9.96 -14.26
C GLU A 143 20.02 11.33 -13.66
N HIS A 144 19.49 12.43 -14.23
CA HIS A 144 19.66 13.78 -13.70
C HIS A 144 19.06 13.88 -12.28
N ALA A 145 17.80 13.45 -12.08
CA ALA A 145 17.16 13.45 -10.77
C ALA A 145 17.91 12.56 -9.76
N ALA A 146 18.33 11.36 -10.19
CA ALA A 146 19.05 10.42 -9.34
C ALA A 146 20.42 10.94 -8.90
N ARG A 147 21.11 11.75 -9.74
CA ARG A 147 22.41 12.37 -9.43
C ARG A 147 22.35 13.35 -8.26
N VAL A 148 21.18 13.89 -7.93
CA VAL A 148 20.98 14.74 -6.75
C VAL A 148 21.23 13.96 -5.45
N GLY A 149 21.13 12.61 -5.49
CA GLY A 149 21.42 11.74 -4.34
C GLY A 149 20.29 11.68 -3.30
N ARG A 150 19.06 12.02 -3.69
CA ARG A 150 17.87 11.81 -2.87
C ARG A 150 17.14 10.52 -3.27
N PRO A 151 16.33 9.91 -2.39
CA PRO A 151 15.48 8.77 -2.73
C PRO A 151 14.66 9.01 -3.99
N MET A 152 14.56 7.96 -4.82
CA MET A 152 13.84 7.97 -6.09
C MET A 152 12.58 7.11 -5.99
N ILE A 153 11.44 7.64 -6.39
CA ILE A 153 10.15 6.95 -6.47
C ILE A 153 9.78 6.83 -7.94
N LEU A 154 9.84 5.63 -8.52
CA LEU A 154 9.69 5.38 -9.95
C LEU A 154 8.38 4.68 -10.24
N SER A 155 7.42 5.34 -10.91
CA SER A 155 6.19 4.70 -11.38
C SER A 155 6.40 3.98 -12.71
N THR A 156 5.82 2.78 -12.85
CA THR A 156 6.12 1.83 -13.95
C THR A 156 4.96 1.63 -14.94
N GLY A 157 3.93 2.47 -14.90
CA GLY A 157 2.83 2.42 -15.86
C GLY A 157 3.33 2.62 -17.29
N THR A 158 2.71 1.94 -18.27
CA THR A 158 3.09 1.95 -19.69
C THR A 158 4.48 1.38 -20.01
N CYS A 159 5.22 0.85 -19.02
CA CYS A 159 6.58 0.36 -19.22
C CYS A 159 6.64 -1.17 -19.23
N THR A 160 7.55 -1.71 -20.03
CA THR A 160 7.99 -3.10 -20.00
C THR A 160 8.99 -3.33 -18.88
N LEU A 161 9.24 -4.59 -18.49
CA LEU A 161 10.26 -4.91 -17.49
C LEU A 161 11.66 -4.44 -17.90
N GLY A 162 12.00 -4.51 -19.20
CA GLY A 162 13.30 -4.03 -19.70
C GLY A 162 13.44 -2.52 -19.50
N GLU A 163 12.42 -1.74 -19.78
CA GLU A 163 12.44 -0.28 -19.56
C GLU A 163 12.51 0.08 -18.07
N VAL A 164 11.87 -0.71 -17.19
CA VAL A 164 12.04 -0.55 -15.73
C VAL A 164 13.47 -0.84 -15.30
N GLU A 165 14.10 -1.88 -15.87
CA GLU A 165 15.50 -2.21 -15.60
C GLU A 165 16.43 -1.10 -16.08
N GLU A 166 16.21 -0.54 -17.28
CA GLU A 166 16.98 0.60 -17.80
C GLU A 166 16.90 1.83 -16.86
N ALA A 167 15.72 2.13 -16.30
CA ALA A 167 15.56 3.22 -15.34
C ALA A 167 16.31 2.93 -14.02
N LEU A 168 16.28 1.68 -13.53
CA LEU A 168 17.06 1.27 -12.36
C LEU A 168 18.58 1.38 -12.64
N GLU A 169 19.03 1.01 -13.82
CA GLU A 169 20.43 1.16 -14.22
C GLU A 169 20.83 2.65 -14.34
N ALA A 170 19.93 3.52 -14.80
CA ALA A 170 20.18 4.96 -14.80
C ALA A 170 20.47 5.49 -13.39
N CYS A 171 19.70 5.04 -12.38
CA CYS A 171 19.97 5.38 -10.98
C CYS A 171 21.31 4.78 -10.50
N ARG A 172 21.61 3.52 -10.82
CA ARG A 172 22.87 2.85 -10.41
C ARG A 172 24.12 3.53 -10.99
N ARG A 173 24.07 3.95 -12.26
CA ARG A 173 25.20 4.64 -12.92
C ARG A 173 25.68 5.88 -12.17
N VAL A 174 24.80 6.54 -11.44
CA VAL A 174 25.14 7.73 -10.63
C VAL A 174 25.28 7.42 -9.14
N GLY A 175 25.27 6.12 -8.77
CA GLY A 175 25.47 5.67 -7.39
C GLY A 175 24.24 5.82 -6.48
N ASN A 176 23.04 6.04 -7.05
CA ASN A 176 21.82 6.15 -6.26
C ASN A 176 21.13 4.78 -6.16
N GLU A 177 21.15 4.21 -4.96
CA GLU A 177 20.56 2.91 -4.67
C GLU A 177 19.26 2.99 -3.84
N GLU A 178 18.82 4.20 -3.49
CA GLU A 178 17.59 4.44 -2.71
C GLU A 178 16.40 4.62 -3.66
N VAL A 179 15.88 3.50 -4.15
CA VAL A 179 14.83 3.47 -5.17
C VAL A 179 13.67 2.60 -4.73
N VAL A 180 12.44 3.07 -4.93
CA VAL A 180 11.20 2.30 -4.84
C VAL A 180 10.49 2.31 -6.18
N LEU A 181 9.98 1.16 -6.60
CA LEU A 181 9.14 1.02 -7.80
C LEU A 181 7.67 1.08 -7.40
N LEU A 182 6.87 1.84 -8.13
CA LEU A 182 5.42 1.82 -7.98
C LEU A 182 4.78 1.17 -9.21
N HIS A 183 4.12 0.03 -9.01
CA HIS A 183 3.18 -0.47 -10.01
C HIS A 183 2.14 0.60 -10.29
N CYS A 184 1.78 0.79 -11.55
CA CYS A 184 0.85 1.82 -11.96
C CYS A 184 0.15 1.43 -13.26
N THR A 185 -1.10 1.84 -13.43
CA THR A 185 -1.82 1.78 -14.71
C THR A 185 -2.26 3.20 -15.09
N LEU A 186 -1.77 3.69 -16.25
CA LEU A 186 -2.01 5.05 -16.73
C LEU A 186 -3.41 5.17 -17.38
N LYS A 187 -4.43 5.06 -16.55
CA LYS A 187 -5.84 5.26 -16.91
C LYS A 187 -6.55 6.02 -15.80
N TYR A 188 -7.29 7.07 -16.13
CA TYR A 188 -7.87 8.04 -15.20
C TYR A 188 -9.39 8.18 -15.37
N PRO A 189 -10.25 7.68 -14.44
CA PRO A 189 -9.91 6.69 -13.43
C PRO A 189 -9.66 5.32 -14.05
N CYS A 190 -8.90 4.47 -13.34
CA CYS A 190 -8.67 3.09 -13.76
C CYS A 190 -9.75 2.16 -13.20
N PRO A 191 -10.48 1.39 -14.03
CA PRO A 191 -11.39 0.39 -13.53
C PRO A 191 -10.62 -0.76 -12.86
N PRO A 192 -11.20 -1.46 -11.87
CA PRO A 192 -10.51 -2.51 -11.12
C PRO A 192 -9.86 -3.59 -12.00
N GLU A 193 -10.49 -3.95 -13.10
CA GLU A 193 -10.02 -4.96 -14.07
C GLU A 193 -8.70 -4.54 -14.76
N GLY A 194 -8.44 -3.22 -14.83
CA GLY A 194 -7.23 -2.66 -15.44
C GLY A 194 -6.03 -2.56 -14.49
N ILE A 195 -6.23 -2.69 -13.18
CA ILE A 195 -5.16 -2.46 -12.20
C ILE A 195 -4.13 -3.59 -12.18
N ASN A 196 -4.57 -4.85 -12.30
CA ASN A 196 -3.68 -6.01 -12.32
C ASN A 196 -2.68 -6.05 -11.14
N LEU A 197 -3.13 -5.98 -9.89
CA LEU A 197 -2.28 -5.93 -8.69
C LEU A 197 -1.18 -7.02 -8.65
N ARG A 198 -1.39 -8.19 -9.28
CA ARG A 198 -0.36 -9.24 -9.37
C ARG A 198 0.88 -8.83 -10.16
N MET A 199 0.83 -7.75 -10.95
CA MET A 199 2.03 -7.17 -11.57
C MET A 199 3.01 -6.63 -10.53
N MET A 200 2.54 -6.20 -9.33
CA MET A 200 3.43 -5.87 -8.21
C MET A 200 4.28 -7.07 -7.79
N GLU A 201 3.65 -8.26 -7.63
CA GLU A 201 4.38 -9.49 -7.31
C GLU A 201 5.39 -9.87 -8.38
N HIS A 202 5.08 -9.55 -9.65
CA HIS A 202 6.02 -9.76 -10.76
C HIS A 202 7.22 -8.83 -10.64
N LEU A 203 7.01 -7.54 -10.35
CA LEU A 203 8.10 -6.59 -10.10
C LEU A 203 8.96 -7.02 -8.90
N MET A 204 8.36 -7.46 -7.80
CA MET A 204 9.08 -7.96 -6.61
C MET A 204 9.97 -9.17 -6.93
N ARG A 205 9.50 -10.07 -7.82
CA ARG A 205 10.29 -11.23 -8.26
C ARG A 205 11.36 -10.88 -9.29
N ALA A 206 11.06 -9.95 -10.20
CA ALA A 206 12.00 -9.53 -11.24
C ALA A 206 13.17 -8.71 -10.66
N PHE A 207 12.90 -7.89 -9.63
CA PHE A 207 13.88 -7.00 -9.02
C PHE A 207 14.04 -7.28 -7.50
N PRO A 208 14.63 -8.43 -7.11
CA PRO A 208 14.77 -8.80 -5.71
C PRO A 208 15.51 -7.73 -4.90
N GLY A 209 14.94 -7.38 -3.74
CA GLY A 209 15.53 -6.36 -2.85
C GLY A 209 15.19 -4.92 -3.21
N VAL A 210 14.51 -4.65 -4.34
CA VAL A 210 13.93 -3.34 -4.64
C VAL A 210 12.55 -3.27 -4.00
N PRO A 211 12.28 -2.27 -3.13
CA PRO A 211 10.94 -2.07 -2.59
C PRO A 211 9.92 -1.78 -3.69
N VAL A 212 8.71 -2.34 -3.56
CA VAL A 212 7.63 -2.14 -4.53
C VAL A 212 6.38 -1.62 -3.82
N GLY A 213 5.70 -0.67 -4.44
CA GLY A 213 4.43 -0.10 -4.01
C GLY A 213 3.43 0.03 -5.16
N LEU A 214 2.40 0.83 -4.95
CA LEU A 214 1.34 1.11 -5.92
C LEU A 214 1.12 2.62 -6.07
N SER A 215 1.08 3.11 -7.31
CA SER A 215 0.49 4.40 -7.68
C SER A 215 -0.91 4.14 -8.23
N ASP A 216 -1.93 4.49 -7.46
CA ASP A 216 -3.31 4.03 -7.67
C ASP A 216 -4.19 5.11 -8.31
N HIS A 217 -4.77 4.78 -9.47
CA HIS A 217 -5.76 5.61 -10.17
C HIS A 217 -7.18 5.02 -10.11
N SER A 218 -7.44 4.00 -9.29
CA SER A 218 -8.79 3.47 -9.07
C SER A 218 -9.62 4.37 -8.17
N LEU A 219 -10.92 4.19 -8.16
CA LEU A 219 -11.81 4.87 -7.20
C LEU A 219 -11.89 4.10 -5.88
N GLY A 220 -12.06 4.84 -4.79
CA GLY A 220 -12.20 4.28 -3.44
C GLY A 220 -10.89 3.75 -2.86
N VAL A 221 -11.00 2.92 -1.81
CA VAL A 221 -9.85 2.52 -0.97
C VAL A 221 -9.53 1.01 -1.03
N ALA A 222 -10.38 0.21 -1.70
CA ALA A 222 -10.26 -1.24 -1.69
C ALA A 222 -8.97 -1.73 -2.38
N VAL A 223 -8.67 -1.19 -3.58
CA VAL A 223 -7.50 -1.58 -4.37
C VAL A 223 -6.19 -1.25 -3.66
N PRO A 224 -5.94 -0.01 -3.20
CA PRO A 224 -4.68 0.31 -2.52
C PRO A 224 -4.54 -0.41 -1.17
N THR A 225 -5.64 -0.68 -0.46
CA THR A 225 -5.60 -1.51 0.76
C THR A 225 -5.20 -2.96 0.45
N ALA A 226 -5.74 -3.55 -0.63
CA ALA A 226 -5.35 -4.89 -1.08
C ALA A 226 -3.88 -4.95 -1.52
N ALA A 227 -3.36 -3.90 -2.15
CA ALA A 227 -1.95 -3.82 -2.53
C ALA A 227 -1.02 -3.96 -1.31
N VAL A 228 -1.38 -3.35 -0.17
CA VAL A 228 -0.60 -3.49 1.08
C VAL A 228 -0.61 -4.93 1.57
N ALA A 229 -1.74 -5.63 1.49
CA ALA A 229 -1.81 -7.05 1.83
C ALA A 229 -0.94 -7.93 0.92
N LEU A 230 -0.69 -7.49 -0.32
CA LEU A 230 0.23 -8.12 -1.28
C LEU A 230 1.69 -7.69 -1.11
N GLY A 231 2.00 -6.83 -0.14
CA GLY A 231 3.36 -6.42 0.19
C GLY A 231 3.79 -5.05 -0.34
N ALA A 232 2.84 -4.20 -0.77
CA ALA A 232 3.16 -2.82 -1.12
C ALA A 232 3.76 -2.08 0.08
N CYS A 233 4.96 -1.52 -0.08
CA CYS A 233 5.62 -0.70 0.93
C CYS A 233 5.27 0.80 0.82
N MET A 234 4.62 1.20 -0.26
CA MET A 234 4.24 2.58 -0.55
C MET A 234 2.93 2.61 -1.34
N ILE A 235 2.05 3.54 -0.99
CA ILE A 235 0.82 3.82 -1.74
C ILE A 235 0.83 5.30 -2.12
N GLU A 236 0.66 5.59 -3.40
CA GLU A 236 0.40 6.94 -3.90
C GLU A 236 -1.03 6.99 -4.44
N LYS A 237 -1.80 7.99 -4.06
CA LYS A 237 -3.18 8.17 -4.50
C LYS A 237 -3.51 9.62 -4.70
N HIS A 238 -4.14 9.96 -5.84
CA HIS A 238 -4.62 11.32 -6.12
C HIS A 238 -5.50 11.84 -4.99
N TYR A 239 -5.28 13.10 -4.63
CA TYR A 239 -5.89 13.73 -3.47
C TYR A 239 -6.42 15.13 -3.79
N THR A 240 -7.59 15.45 -3.29
CA THR A 240 -8.21 16.78 -3.39
C THR A 240 -8.94 17.12 -2.10
N VAL A 241 -9.20 18.41 -1.88
CA VAL A 241 -10.08 18.86 -0.78
C VAL A 241 -11.56 18.73 -1.12
N ASP A 242 -11.89 18.73 -2.41
CA ASP A 242 -13.28 18.66 -2.91
C ASP A 242 -13.26 18.13 -4.36
N LYS A 243 -13.96 17.02 -4.60
CA LYS A 243 -14.06 16.37 -5.91
C LYS A 243 -14.86 17.16 -6.94
N THR A 244 -15.64 18.14 -6.50
CA THR A 244 -16.49 18.95 -7.37
C THR A 244 -15.78 20.18 -7.91
N LEU A 245 -14.57 20.47 -7.46
CA LEU A 245 -13.76 21.57 -7.97
C LEU A 245 -13.49 21.41 -9.46
N LEU A 246 -13.48 22.52 -10.16
CA LEU A 246 -13.11 22.64 -11.55
C LEU A 246 -11.64 23.05 -11.66
N GLY A 247 -11.07 22.96 -12.86
CA GLY A 247 -9.68 23.38 -13.14
C GLY A 247 -8.80 22.18 -13.42
N SER A 248 -8.35 21.45 -12.42
CA SER A 248 -7.62 20.20 -12.63
C SER A 248 -8.55 19.09 -13.13
N PRO A 249 -8.10 18.26 -14.10
CA PRO A 249 -8.86 17.10 -14.55
C PRO A 249 -8.93 15.99 -13.50
N ASP A 250 -8.12 16.04 -12.45
CA ASP A 250 -7.95 14.96 -11.51
C ASP A 250 -8.86 15.05 -10.26
N HIS A 251 -9.55 16.18 -10.04
CA HIS A 251 -10.39 16.34 -8.86
C HIS A 251 -11.43 15.22 -8.70
N HIS A 252 -12.11 14.84 -9.77
CA HIS A 252 -13.22 13.90 -9.72
C HIS A 252 -12.80 12.46 -9.38
N LEU A 253 -11.56 12.08 -9.68
CA LEU A 253 -11.01 10.73 -9.40
C LEU A 253 -10.21 10.67 -8.09
N SER A 254 -9.83 11.83 -7.57
CA SER A 254 -9.00 11.95 -6.37
C SER A 254 -9.76 11.50 -5.11
N ALA A 255 -9.03 11.00 -4.12
CA ALA A 255 -9.56 10.82 -2.79
C ALA A 255 -9.77 12.19 -2.11
N ASP A 256 -10.90 12.38 -1.45
CA ASP A 256 -11.13 13.51 -0.56
C ASP A 256 -10.53 13.25 0.85
N PRO A 257 -10.59 14.22 1.79
CA PRO A 257 -10.03 14.02 3.13
C PRO A 257 -10.64 12.84 3.90
N ALA A 258 -11.92 12.54 3.70
CA ALA A 258 -12.58 11.41 4.37
C ALA A 258 -12.12 10.07 3.78
N GLU A 259 -12.03 9.97 2.47
CA GLU A 259 -11.51 8.78 1.78
C GLU A 259 -10.01 8.55 2.07
N MET A 260 -9.20 9.62 2.12
CA MET A 260 -7.78 9.50 2.47
C MET A 260 -7.61 9.01 3.90
N ARG A 261 -8.40 9.52 4.85
CA ARG A 261 -8.43 9.02 6.23
C ARG A 261 -8.80 7.53 6.26
N ALA A 262 -9.89 7.16 5.57
CA ALA A 262 -10.34 5.77 5.50
C ALA A 262 -9.29 4.86 4.87
N LEU A 263 -8.55 5.32 3.86
CA LEU A 263 -7.43 4.60 3.25
C LEU A 263 -6.31 4.35 4.27
N VAL A 264 -5.84 5.40 4.94
CA VAL A 264 -4.79 5.30 5.96
C VAL A 264 -5.19 4.32 7.06
N ASP A 265 -6.39 4.48 7.63
CA ASP A 265 -6.90 3.62 8.71
C ASP A 265 -7.02 2.15 8.25
N SER A 266 -7.46 1.92 7.01
CA SER A 266 -7.53 0.57 6.41
C SER A 266 -6.14 -0.04 6.24
N ILE A 267 -5.16 0.72 5.75
CA ILE A 267 -3.77 0.28 5.61
C ILE A 267 -3.21 -0.12 6.98
N ARG A 268 -3.32 0.76 7.99
CA ARG A 268 -2.82 0.47 9.35
C ARG A 268 -3.52 -0.73 9.99
N THR A 269 -4.79 -0.98 9.63
CA THR A 269 -5.52 -2.17 10.07
C THR A 269 -5.00 -3.43 9.41
N VAL A 270 -4.77 -3.41 8.10
CA VAL A 270 -4.19 -4.55 7.35
C VAL A 270 -2.80 -4.88 7.85
N GLU A 271 -1.93 -3.89 8.05
CA GLU A 271 -0.57 -4.10 8.60
C GLU A 271 -0.59 -4.87 9.92
N ARG A 272 -1.49 -4.50 10.84
CA ARG A 272 -1.65 -5.24 12.10
C ARG A 272 -2.24 -6.64 11.91
N ALA A 273 -3.11 -6.82 10.92
CA ALA A 273 -3.79 -8.07 10.65
C ALA A 273 -2.91 -9.10 9.90
N LEU A 274 -1.89 -8.66 9.18
CA LEU A 274 -0.95 -9.55 8.48
C LEU A 274 -0.22 -10.48 9.43
N GLY A 275 0.16 -10.02 10.62
CA GLY A 275 0.75 -10.84 11.66
C GLY A 275 1.94 -11.70 11.19
N LYS A 276 1.94 -12.98 11.58
CA LYS A 276 2.99 -13.96 11.25
C LYS A 276 2.48 -15.03 10.27
N ALA A 277 3.38 -15.57 9.45
CA ALA A 277 3.05 -16.58 8.46
C ALA A 277 2.85 -18.00 9.04
N GLU A 278 3.39 -18.27 10.24
CA GLU A 278 3.31 -19.58 10.86
C GLU A 278 1.90 -19.90 11.39
N LYS A 279 1.31 -21.01 10.91
CA LYS A 279 0.02 -21.48 11.42
C LYS A 279 0.22 -22.17 12.78
N GLY A 280 -0.37 -21.58 13.81
CA GLY A 280 -0.39 -22.12 15.16
C GLY A 280 -1.71 -21.83 15.87
N VAL A 281 -1.78 -22.14 17.17
CA VAL A 281 -2.85 -21.72 18.06
C VAL A 281 -2.44 -20.38 18.68
N GLU A 282 -3.22 -19.35 18.39
CA GLU A 282 -2.93 -18.02 18.91
C GLU A 282 -3.27 -17.92 20.42
N PRO A 283 -2.53 -17.10 21.18
CA PRO A 283 -2.83 -16.88 22.60
C PRO A 283 -4.29 -16.48 22.87
N LEU A 284 -4.90 -15.71 21.95
CA LEU A 284 -6.30 -15.29 22.02
C LEU A 284 -7.28 -16.48 21.90
N GLU A 285 -6.87 -17.58 21.25
CA GLU A 285 -7.69 -18.78 21.07
C GLU A 285 -7.59 -19.76 22.25
N ARG A 286 -6.77 -19.48 23.29
CA ARG A 286 -6.51 -20.43 24.39
C ARG A 286 -7.79 -20.94 25.05
N LYS A 287 -8.77 -20.10 25.31
CA LYS A 287 -10.05 -20.51 25.87
C LYS A 287 -10.84 -21.41 24.92
N ALA A 288 -10.87 -21.05 23.63
CA ALA A 288 -11.53 -21.87 22.60
C ALA A 288 -10.80 -23.21 22.41
N PHE A 289 -9.48 -23.21 22.45
CA PHE A 289 -8.67 -24.43 22.38
C PHE A 289 -9.03 -25.43 23.48
N LEU A 290 -9.26 -24.97 24.72
CA LEU A 290 -9.61 -25.81 25.86
C LEU A 290 -11.10 -26.20 25.84
N TYR A 291 -12.01 -25.28 25.55
CA TYR A 291 -13.43 -25.46 25.83
C TYR A 291 -14.29 -25.68 24.57
N ALA A 292 -13.87 -25.25 23.40
CA ALA A 292 -14.61 -25.48 22.16
C ALA A 292 -14.23 -26.79 21.44
N ARG A 293 -13.04 -27.32 21.70
CA ARG A 293 -12.63 -28.63 21.16
C ARG A 293 -13.37 -29.74 21.90
N ARG A 294 -13.37 -30.94 21.30
CA ARG A 294 -14.06 -32.12 21.87
C ARG A 294 -13.04 -33.08 22.48
N SER A 295 -13.49 -33.83 23.48
CA SER A 295 -12.83 -35.00 24.03
C SER A 295 -13.69 -36.25 23.81
N VAL A 296 -13.08 -37.43 23.94
CA VAL A 296 -13.78 -38.67 24.14
C VAL A 296 -14.60 -38.58 25.42
N THR A 297 -15.88 -38.89 25.36
CA THR A 297 -16.85 -38.74 26.45
C THR A 297 -17.68 -40.02 26.56
N SER A 298 -18.02 -40.45 27.79
CA SER A 298 -18.89 -41.59 28.03
C SER A 298 -20.31 -41.29 27.54
N ALA A 299 -20.86 -42.16 26.68
CA ALA A 299 -22.27 -42.14 26.28
C ALA A 299 -23.19 -42.85 27.26
N VAL A 300 -22.64 -43.73 28.08
CA VAL A 300 -23.29 -44.49 29.14
C VAL A 300 -22.40 -44.53 30.38
N ALA A 301 -22.93 -44.91 31.51
CA ALA A 301 -22.09 -45.20 32.71
C ALA A 301 -21.24 -46.47 32.45
N ILE A 302 -19.95 -46.40 32.77
CA ILE A 302 -18.98 -47.47 32.59
C ILE A 302 -18.40 -47.86 33.96
N PRO A 303 -18.79 -48.98 34.57
CA PRO A 303 -18.26 -49.42 35.83
C PRO A 303 -16.76 -49.74 35.77
N ARG A 304 -16.06 -49.57 36.85
CA ARG A 304 -14.65 -49.99 37.01
C ARG A 304 -14.51 -51.48 36.63
N GLY A 305 -13.44 -51.81 35.93
CA GLY A 305 -13.14 -53.16 35.47
C GLY A 305 -13.85 -53.53 34.13
N THR A 306 -14.70 -52.68 33.59
CA THR A 306 -15.39 -52.93 32.31
C THR A 306 -14.44 -52.70 31.14
N THR A 307 -14.42 -53.61 30.17
CA THR A 307 -13.74 -53.38 28.88
C THR A 307 -14.55 -52.39 28.09
N ILE A 308 -13.93 -51.26 27.71
CA ILE A 308 -14.57 -50.13 27.01
C ILE A 308 -14.86 -50.50 25.57
N GLU A 309 -16.13 -50.53 25.14
CA GLU A 309 -16.55 -50.74 23.78
C GLU A 309 -16.81 -49.40 23.06
N ARG A 310 -16.69 -49.42 21.74
CA ARG A 310 -16.93 -48.22 20.88
C ARG A 310 -18.32 -47.59 21.10
N LYS A 311 -19.37 -48.41 21.29
CA LYS A 311 -20.75 -47.93 21.52
C LYS A 311 -20.94 -47.19 22.86
N MET A 312 -19.99 -47.33 23.81
CA MET A 312 -20.02 -46.67 25.12
C MET A 312 -19.46 -45.24 25.05
N LEU A 313 -18.90 -44.83 23.92
CA LEU A 313 -18.16 -43.59 23.71
C LEU A 313 -18.84 -42.67 22.71
N THR A 314 -18.72 -41.39 22.96
CA THR A 314 -19.12 -40.29 22.08
C THR A 314 -18.07 -39.15 22.12
N TYR A 315 -18.36 -38.02 21.49
CA TYR A 315 -17.47 -36.85 21.46
C TYR A 315 -18.20 -35.58 21.89
N LYS A 316 -17.84 -35.01 23.00
CA LYS A 316 -18.42 -33.78 23.51
C LYS A 316 -17.35 -32.77 23.90
N ARG A 317 -17.71 -31.49 23.99
CA ARG A 317 -16.91 -30.46 24.64
C ARG A 317 -16.94 -30.67 26.16
N PRO A 318 -15.86 -30.32 26.88
CA PRO A 318 -14.66 -29.57 26.49
C PRO A 318 -13.55 -30.46 25.92
N GLY A 319 -12.46 -29.80 25.45
CA GLY A 319 -11.24 -30.46 24.94
C GLY A 319 -10.19 -30.75 26.03
N THR A 320 -10.62 -31.00 27.27
CA THR A 320 -9.75 -31.20 28.42
C THR A 320 -9.39 -32.66 28.68
N GLY A 321 -10.02 -33.61 28.00
CA GLY A 321 -9.75 -35.03 28.09
C GLY A 321 -9.01 -35.58 26.87
N ILE A 322 -9.15 -36.91 26.66
CA ILE A 322 -8.54 -37.62 25.53
C ILE A 322 -9.08 -37.04 24.22
N ASN A 323 -8.16 -36.60 23.34
CA ASN A 323 -8.55 -36.11 22.01
C ASN A 323 -9.22 -37.24 21.19
N PRO A 324 -10.33 -36.99 20.49
CA PRO A 324 -11.06 -37.99 19.69
C PRO A 324 -10.20 -38.75 18.66
N ARG A 325 -9.09 -38.19 18.19
CA ARG A 325 -8.14 -38.88 17.30
C ARG A 325 -7.51 -40.13 17.91
N PHE A 326 -7.55 -40.24 19.24
CA PHE A 326 -7.03 -41.38 19.98
C PHE A 326 -8.12 -42.36 20.42
N LEU A 327 -9.34 -42.26 19.87
CA LEU A 327 -10.46 -43.09 20.24
C LEU A 327 -10.13 -44.60 20.18
N ASP A 328 -9.49 -45.04 19.10
CA ASP A 328 -9.15 -46.44 18.90
C ASP A 328 -8.11 -46.97 19.95
N LEU A 329 -7.41 -46.08 20.59
CA LEU A 329 -6.54 -46.43 21.73
C LEU A 329 -7.28 -46.53 23.05
N VAL A 330 -8.52 -46.04 23.13
CA VAL A 330 -9.39 -46.13 24.30
C VAL A 330 -10.29 -47.39 24.24
N VAL A 331 -10.75 -47.72 23.04
CA VAL A 331 -11.53 -48.95 22.82
C VAL A 331 -10.69 -50.19 23.14
N GLY A 332 -11.25 -51.11 23.92
CA GLY A 332 -10.59 -52.32 24.39
C GLY A 332 -9.78 -52.17 25.69
N ARG A 333 -9.59 -50.91 26.16
CA ARG A 333 -9.02 -50.68 27.50
C ARG A 333 -10.01 -51.03 28.60
N VAL A 334 -9.52 -51.27 29.81
CA VAL A 334 -10.33 -51.52 30.98
C VAL A 334 -10.47 -50.25 31.79
N ALA A 335 -11.70 -49.88 32.16
CA ALA A 335 -11.95 -48.72 33.03
C ALA A 335 -11.31 -48.92 34.38
N ARG A 336 -10.46 -48.00 34.81
CA ARG A 336 -9.76 -48.06 36.08
C ARG A 336 -10.56 -47.48 37.27
N VAL A 337 -11.59 -46.70 36.93
CA VAL A 337 -12.53 -46.07 37.86
C VAL A 337 -13.93 -46.21 37.33
N ASP A 338 -14.98 -45.99 38.18
CA ASP A 338 -16.33 -45.81 37.68
C ASP A 338 -16.43 -44.50 36.91
N ILE A 339 -16.88 -44.56 35.65
CA ILE A 339 -17.03 -43.40 34.75
C ILE A 339 -18.53 -43.15 34.59
N PRO A 340 -19.07 -42.06 35.16
CA PRO A 340 -20.49 -41.71 34.95
C PRO A 340 -20.79 -41.40 33.50
N VAL A 341 -22.09 -41.47 33.14
CA VAL A 341 -22.54 -40.96 31.82
C VAL A 341 -22.20 -39.50 31.67
N ASP A 342 -21.91 -39.06 30.42
CA ASP A 342 -21.62 -37.69 30.07
C ASP A 342 -20.29 -37.12 30.71
N THR A 343 -19.35 -38.02 30.95
CA THR A 343 -18.05 -37.68 31.58
C THR A 343 -16.93 -37.63 30.55
N THR A 344 -16.17 -36.53 30.55
CA THR A 344 -14.96 -36.41 29.72
C THR A 344 -13.91 -37.42 30.20
N ILE A 345 -13.47 -38.30 29.30
CA ILE A 345 -12.52 -39.39 29.64
C ILE A 345 -11.09 -38.86 29.57
N THR A 346 -10.33 -39.18 30.60
CA THR A 346 -8.87 -38.89 30.67
C THR A 346 -8.07 -40.19 30.64
N TRP A 347 -6.74 -40.09 30.39
CA TRP A 347 -5.86 -41.27 30.37
C TRP A 347 -5.73 -41.99 31.74
N GLU A 348 -5.99 -41.29 32.83
CA GLU A 348 -5.96 -41.86 34.16
C GLU A 348 -7.16 -42.77 34.42
N MET A 349 -8.26 -42.58 33.70
CA MET A 349 -9.50 -43.35 33.85
C MET A 349 -9.50 -44.68 33.08
N VAL A 350 -8.51 -44.87 32.14
CA VAL A 350 -8.55 -46.00 31.17
C VAL A 350 -7.19 -46.67 31.02
#